data_321210847403a0330a49f7c49202eaa5
#
_entry.id   321210847403a0330a49f7c49202eaa5
#
_cell.length_a   1.000
_cell.length_b   1.000
_cell.length_c   1.000
_cell.angle_alpha   90.00
_cell.angle_beta   90.00
_cell.angle_gamma   90.00
#
_symmetry.space_group_name_H-M   'P 1'
#
loop_
_entity.id
_entity.type
_entity.pdbx_description
1 polymer ?
#
loop_
_entity_poly.entity_id
_entity_poly.type
_entity_poly.pdbx_seq_one_letter_code
_entity_poly.pdbx_strand_id
1 'polypeptide(L)'
;MIKDSLFTQKTSWLWLGGLLMAVLPQMISLRIGPQPTFLLELCAFVMGLFFVVFTIISGKIKAKIPAASIYFLILAAFWAIQARVMHLTYIALSDIVSWTFVVLALVCWACREWKQRLGLERVLSILAGVLLMGSLFQAVVGLLQYTGFAQNFGFLIYREGIVEGQFGQRNQLAHYLMWGVLSSGWLWSQRRLPAVLALGAMGFLAVVMGLIGSRTIFAYILMLGVLLLGYRLFSGSQTNRVLIGLSIATVFVLVGQVAIEPILGLFQTANIHSAASRLGEQFDGSGRFYEWRKAWQIFLSAPIFGQGWGSYAYQGFLQNVYSTGFRSYDTSSLFTHSHNSFLNLLAEMGLLGTILVVGGWIYCIGGCFKRIHIPASLFVLALMGVSLTHSAVEYPLWYIYFLVPFALFMGCVPDRQDVSDEMPRQTIVANKKGLIVINVVAFAMSALLIQQSIRVGFTYLELSMYFIDSTGEVSQLKYMNDTFNLERIAKDEPMLRYYAQQELVSYIDVNEKEQPQWADEVLKNAITYRPYGSAHKYAFMLYRQGKTQEARDFMQAIYRYYPVFFPTYAPWFKPNYSGLYDDYIKTCHAYYTSVKRVPECGENAASEPAKP
;
A
#
# COMPACT_ATOMS: atom_id res chain seq x y z
N MET A 1 -13.50 -41.64 2.59
CA MET A 1 -14.06 -40.30 2.34
C MET A 1 -13.63 -39.21 3.34
N ILE A 2 -13.33 -39.54 4.60
CA ILE A 2 -12.99 -38.55 5.66
C ILE A 2 -11.50 -38.10 5.60
N LYS A 3 -10.61 -38.86 4.95
CA LYS A 3 -9.16 -38.53 4.87
C LYS A 3 -8.82 -37.27 4.07
N ASP A 4 -9.71 -36.77 3.23
CA ASP A 4 -9.48 -35.65 2.31
C ASP A 4 -10.19 -34.35 2.69
N SER A 5 -10.82 -34.27 3.86
CA SER A 5 -11.48 -33.04 4.34
C SER A 5 -10.46 -31.92 4.54
N LEU A 6 -10.77 -30.72 4.03
CA LEU A 6 -9.99 -29.50 4.31
C LEU A 6 -10.12 -29.06 5.77
N PHE A 7 -11.20 -29.46 6.45
CA PHE A 7 -11.47 -29.13 7.86
C PHE A 7 -11.15 -30.34 8.74
N THR A 8 -10.00 -30.30 9.37
CA THR A 8 -9.55 -31.30 10.37
C THR A 8 -8.86 -30.55 11.51
N GLN A 9 -8.75 -31.15 12.68
CA GLN A 9 -8.01 -30.56 13.80
C GLN A 9 -6.58 -30.14 13.41
N LYS A 10 -5.93 -30.88 12.52
CA LYS A 10 -4.59 -30.53 12.02
C LYS A 10 -4.55 -29.32 11.11
N THR A 11 -5.64 -29.00 10.41
CA THR A 11 -5.74 -27.87 9.48
C THR A 11 -6.34 -26.62 10.11
N SER A 12 -6.97 -26.74 11.29
CA SER A 12 -7.64 -25.61 11.97
C SER A 12 -6.73 -24.42 12.20
N TRP A 13 -5.47 -24.67 12.58
CA TRP A 13 -4.49 -23.61 12.80
C TRP A 13 -4.11 -22.86 11.50
N LEU A 14 -4.05 -23.58 10.39
CA LEU A 14 -3.78 -22.94 9.09
C LEU A 14 -4.98 -22.12 8.62
N TRP A 15 -6.21 -22.61 8.82
CA TRP A 15 -7.42 -21.86 8.55
C TRP A 15 -7.49 -20.60 9.41
N LEU A 16 -7.29 -20.72 10.72
CA LEU A 16 -7.31 -19.59 11.64
C LEU A 16 -6.24 -18.55 11.25
N GLY A 17 -5.00 -18.99 11.08
CA GLY A 17 -3.90 -18.08 10.70
C GLY A 17 -4.13 -17.39 9.36
N GLY A 18 -4.65 -18.13 8.37
CA GLY A 18 -5.01 -17.56 7.07
C GLY A 18 -6.11 -16.51 7.16
N LEU A 19 -7.21 -16.80 7.90
CA LEU A 19 -8.30 -15.84 8.13
C LEU A 19 -7.81 -14.59 8.86
N LEU A 20 -6.98 -14.75 9.88
CA LEU A 20 -6.42 -13.63 10.62
C LEU A 20 -5.51 -12.75 9.74
N MET A 21 -4.70 -13.34 8.84
CA MET A 21 -3.79 -12.57 7.99
C MET A 21 -4.45 -11.96 6.76
N ALA A 22 -5.32 -12.70 6.08
CA ALA A 22 -5.82 -12.32 4.77
C ALA A 22 -7.27 -11.79 4.77
N VAL A 23 -7.96 -11.81 5.92
CA VAL A 23 -9.35 -11.33 6.03
C VAL A 23 -9.49 -10.28 7.13
N LEU A 24 -9.01 -10.55 8.34
CA LEU A 24 -9.23 -9.66 9.49
C LEU A 24 -8.73 -8.22 9.26
N PRO A 25 -7.51 -7.97 8.74
CA PRO A 25 -7.05 -6.59 8.53
C PRO A 25 -7.98 -5.80 7.62
N GLN A 26 -8.48 -6.43 6.54
CA GLN A 26 -9.38 -5.79 5.59
C GLN A 26 -10.81 -5.56 6.12
N MET A 27 -11.14 -6.09 7.30
CA MET A 27 -12.43 -5.80 7.96
C MET A 27 -12.41 -4.53 8.81
N ILE A 28 -11.22 -4.00 9.12
CA ILE A 28 -11.05 -2.80 9.94
C ILE A 28 -11.47 -1.57 9.13
N SER A 29 -12.53 -0.90 9.56
CA SER A 29 -13.04 0.33 8.94
C SER A 29 -12.49 1.61 9.58
N LEU A 30 -11.87 1.50 10.76
CA LEU A 30 -11.39 2.66 11.52
C LEU A 30 -10.26 3.37 10.76
N ARG A 31 -10.52 4.60 10.33
CA ARG A 31 -9.63 5.47 9.57
C ARG A 31 -9.41 6.75 10.36
N ILE A 32 -8.42 6.75 11.26
CA ILE A 32 -8.13 7.87 12.18
C ILE A 32 -6.67 8.29 12.09
N GLY A 33 -6.41 9.52 12.52
CA GLY A 33 -5.07 10.10 12.62
C GLY A 33 -4.42 10.41 11.27
N PRO A 34 -3.13 10.74 11.29
CA PRO A 34 -2.39 11.25 10.12
C PRO A 34 -2.19 10.20 9.00
N GLN A 35 -2.33 8.91 9.31
CA GLN A 35 -2.25 7.81 8.34
C GLN A 35 -3.49 6.92 8.46
N PRO A 36 -4.52 7.11 7.65
CA PRO A 36 -5.79 6.40 7.80
C PRO A 36 -5.69 4.85 7.72
N THR A 37 -4.68 4.31 7.03
CA THR A 37 -4.47 2.85 6.91
C THR A 37 -3.59 2.26 8.00
N PHE A 38 -3.06 3.06 8.93
CA PHE A 38 -2.09 2.62 9.94
C PHE A 38 -2.55 1.39 10.74
N LEU A 39 -3.78 1.42 11.26
CA LEU A 39 -4.32 0.32 12.06
C LEU A 39 -4.52 -0.97 11.27
N LEU A 40 -4.86 -0.87 9.96
CA LEU A 40 -4.95 -2.05 9.09
C LEU A 40 -3.58 -2.68 8.90
N GLU A 41 -2.58 -1.85 8.63
CA GLU A 41 -1.20 -2.30 8.38
C GLU A 41 -0.60 -2.90 9.64
N LEU A 42 -0.80 -2.25 10.78
CA LEU A 42 -0.37 -2.77 12.08
C LEU A 42 -1.05 -4.11 12.40
N CYS A 43 -2.36 -4.22 12.14
CA CYS A 43 -3.10 -5.48 12.30
C CYS A 43 -2.51 -6.57 11.40
N ALA A 44 -2.27 -6.29 10.11
CA ALA A 44 -1.70 -7.26 9.19
C ALA A 44 -0.30 -7.72 9.61
N PHE A 45 0.53 -6.81 10.10
CA PHE A 45 1.85 -7.10 10.64
C PHE A 45 1.77 -8.06 11.84
N VAL A 46 0.90 -7.74 12.81
CA VAL A 46 0.69 -8.55 14.02
C VAL A 46 0.09 -9.92 13.68
N MET A 47 -0.87 -9.99 12.74
CA MET A 47 -1.48 -11.25 12.32
C MET A 47 -0.47 -12.15 11.59
N GLY A 48 0.48 -11.58 10.83
CA GLY A 48 1.61 -12.31 10.28
C GLY A 48 2.47 -12.97 11.36
N LEU A 49 2.75 -12.26 12.44
CA LEU A 49 3.47 -12.81 13.61
C LEU A 49 2.66 -13.89 14.34
N PHE A 50 1.35 -13.71 14.52
CA PHE A 50 0.49 -14.75 15.11
C PHE A 50 0.49 -16.03 14.27
N PHE A 51 0.52 -15.94 12.94
CA PHE A 51 0.63 -17.11 12.08
C PHE A 51 1.92 -17.91 12.36
N VAL A 52 3.03 -17.22 12.56
CA VAL A 52 4.31 -17.84 12.93
C VAL A 52 4.20 -18.51 14.31
N VAL A 53 3.68 -17.80 15.30
CA VAL A 53 3.46 -18.30 16.66
C VAL A 53 2.58 -19.54 16.65
N PHE A 54 1.44 -19.54 15.96
CA PHE A 54 0.54 -20.68 15.83
C PHE A 54 1.23 -21.86 15.13
N THR A 55 2.07 -21.60 14.14
CA THR A 55 2.84 -22.66 13.48
C THR A 55 3.81 -23.33 14.45
N ILE A 56 4.52 -22.55 15.28
CA ILE A 56 5.46 -23.07 16.30
C ILE A 56 4.73 -23.85 17.38
N ILE A 57 3.62 -23.33 17.90
CA ILE A 57 2.82 -23.98 18.95
C ILE A 57 2.21 -25.29 18.43
N SER A 58 1.70 -25.30 17.18
CA SER A 58 1.09 -26.48 16.57
C SER A 58 2.08 -27.63 16.31
N GLY A 59 3.41 -27.43 16.49
CA GLY A 59 4.35 -28.53 16.37
C GLY A 59 5.77 -28.19 15.94
N LYS A 60 6.32 -27.06 16.30
CA LYS A 60 7.67 -26.57 15.92
C LYS A 60 7.90 -26.54 14.40
N ILE A 61 8.59 -25.55 13.92
CA ILE A 61 8.99 -25.46 12.51
C ILE A 61 10.24 -26.32 12.32
N LYS A 62 10.14 -27.35 11.49
CA LYS A 62 11.23 -28.28 11.15
C LYS A 62 11.76 -28.05 9.73
N ALA A 63 11.00 -27.33 8.93
CA ALA A 63 11.36 -27.04 7.55
C ALA A 63 12.66 -26.25 7.47
N LYS A 64 13.47 -26.52 6.43
CA LYS A 64 14.62 -25.69 6.10
C LYS A 64 14.14 -24.28 5.73
N ILE A 65 14.93 -23.26 6.07
CA ILE A 65 14.67 -21.88 5.69
C ILE A 65 14.59 -21.78 4.15
N PRO A 66 13.48 -21.33 3.56
CA PRO A 66 13.33 -21.21 2.11
C PRO A 66 14.11 -20.02 1.55
N ALA A 67 14.42 -20.06 0.26
CA ALA A 67 15.08 -18.95 -0.44
C ALA A 67 14.30 -17.63 -0.30
N ALA A 68 12.97 -17.68 -0.30
CA ALA A 68 12.12 -16.51 -0.07
C ALA A 68 12.36 -15.85 1.30
N SER A 69 12.58 -16.63 2.38
CA SER A 69 12.92 -16.08 3.69
C SER A 69 14.28 -15.37 3.67
N ILE A 70 15.29 -15.99 3.04
CA ILE A 70 16.63 -15.39 2.92
C ILE A 70 16.53 -14.10 2.09
N TYR A 71 15.78 -14.12 1.01
CA TYR A 71 15.51 -12.94 0.18
C TYR A 71 14.93 -11.78 1.01
N PHE A 72 13.89 -12.01 1.80
CA PHE A 72 13.32 -10.96 2.64
C PHE A 72 14.29 -10.48 3.72
N LEU A 73 15.13 -11.34 4.29
CA LEU A 73 16.17 -10.91 5.23
C LEU A 73 17.24 -10.03 4.57
N ILE A 74 17.61 -10.33 3.32
CA ILE A 74 18.51 -9.46 2.54
C ILE A 74 17.87 -8.09 2.31
N LEU A 75 16.58 -8.04 1.95
CA LEU A 75 15.86 -6.79 1.79
C LEU A 75 15.79 -6.01 3.12
N ALA A 76 15.49 -6.68 4.23
CA ALA A 76 15.47 -6.06 5.56
C ALA A 76 16.82 -5.38 5.88
N ALA A 77 17.92 -6.09 5.66
CA ALA A 77 19.26 -5.56 5.87
C ALA A 77 19.57 -4.37 4.93
N PHE A 78 19.19 -4.46 3.65
CA PHE A 78 19.44 -3.41 2.69
C PHE A 78 18.71 -2.09 3.06
N TRP A 79 17.41 -2.15 3.42
CA TRP A 79 16.66 -0.96 3.85
C TRP A 79 17.24 -0.32 5.12
N ALA A 80 17.58 -1.14 6.12
CA ALA A 80 18.19 -0.65 7.36
C ALA A 80 19.56 0.00 7.13
N ILE A 81 20.40 -0.59 6.29
CA ILE A 81 21.73 -0.08 5.97
C ILE A 81 21.64 1.20 5.13
N GLN A 82 20.82 1.20 4.07
CA GLN A 82 20.67 2.38 3.21
C GLN A 82 20.26 3.62 4.01
N ALA A 83 19.25 3.50 4.89
CA ALA A 83 18.77 4.62 5.69
C ALA A 83 19.87 5.24 6.56
N ARG A 84 20.75 4.40 7.11
CA ARG A 84 21.85 4.83 7.98
C ARG A 84 23.03 5.43 7.18
N VAL A 85 23.40 4.80 6.09
CA VAL A 85 24.48 5.27 5.21
C VAL A 85 24.12 6.61 4.54
N MET A 86 22.85 6.78 4.18
CA MET A 86 22.36 8.03 3.57
C MET A 86 21.94 9.08 4.59
N HIS A 87 22.05 8.80 5.89
CA HIS A 87 21.65 9.72 6.97
C HIS A 87 20.24 10.29 6.79
N LEU A 88 19.26 9.41 6.47
CA LEU A 88 17.88 9.84 6.27
C LEU A 88 17.32 10.49 7.53
N THR A 89 16.58 11.58 7.39
CA THR A 89 15.96 12.31 8.51
C THR A 89 15.07 11.40 9.36
N TYR A 90 14.28 10.55 8.69
CA TYR A 90 13.36 9.62 9.34
C TYR A 90 13.78 8.17 9.09
N ILE A 91 14.85 7.72 9.73
CA ILE A 91 15.36 6.34 9.64
C ILE A 91 14.26 5.32 9.97
N ALA A 92 13.35 5.66 10.90
CA ALA A 92 12.26 4.78 11.31
C ALA A 92 11.30 4.38 10.19
N LEU A 93 11.14 5.19 9.12
CA LEU A 93 10.38 4.80 7.92
C LEU A 93 10.99 3.57 7.24
N SER A 94 12.31 3.52 7.15
CA SER A 94 13.03 2.35 6.62
C SER A 94 13.04 1.18 7.60
N ASP A 95 13.12 1.45 8.90
CA ASP A 95 13.10 0.41 9.93
C ASP A 95 11.76 -0.32 9.99
N ILE A 96 10.62 0.38 9.81
CA ILE A 96 9.29 -0.25 9.69
C ILE A 96 9.28 -1.25 8.53
N VAL A 97 9.82 -0.86 7.37
CA VAL A 97 9.90 -1.75 6.19
C VAL A 97 10.85 -2.92 6.46
N SER A 98 12.00 -2.66 7.09
CA SER A 98 12.96 -3.70 7.46
C SER A 98 12.33 -4.74 8.39
N TRP A 99 11.62 -4.32 9.44
CA TRP A 99 10.89 -5.23 10.33
C TRP A 99 9.76 -5.97 9.62
N THR A 100 9.07 -5.31 8.69
CA THR A 100 8.09 -5.97 7.84
C THR A 100 8.73 -7.09 7.05
N PHE A 101 9.86 -6.88 6.40
CA PHE A 101 10.57 -7.94 5.69
C PHE A 101 11.03 -9.08 6.61
N VAL A 102 11.41 -8.81 7.86
CA VAL A 102 11.68 -9.87 8.84
C VAL A 102 10.44 -10.71 9.10
N VAL A 103 9.28 -10.08 9.29
CA VAL A 103 8.00 -10.81 9.45
C VAL A 103 7.68 -11.65 8.23
N LEU A 104 7.86 -11.11 7.00
CA LEU A 104 7.63 -11.86 5.77
C LEU A 104 8.56 -13.07 5.63
N ALA A 105 9.82 -12.94 6.06
CA ALA A 105 10.76 -14.04 6.09
C ALA A 105 10.27 -15.18 7.00
N LEU A 106 9.76 -14.83 8.19
CA LEU A 106 9.18 -15.79 9.13
C LEU A 106 7.89 -16.41 8.58
N VAL A 107 7.02 -15.62 7.95
CA VAL A 107 5.77 -16.10 7.31
C VAL A 107 6.07 -17.10 6.20
N CYS A 108 7.04 -16.82 5.32
CA CYS A 108 7.48 -17.76 4.29
C CYS A 108 8.01 -19.06 4.88
N TRP A 109 8.78 -18.98 5.96
CA TRP A 109 9.31 -20.16 6.65
C TRP A 109 8.21 -21.00 7.31
N ALA A 110 7.26 -20.36 7.98
CA ALA A 110 6.09 -21.02 8.54
C ALA A 110 5.21 -21.65 7.45
N CYS A 111 5.00 -20.97 6.32
CA CYS A 111 4.26 -21.49 5.17
C CYS A 111 4.92 -22.75 4.60
N ARG A 112 6.26 -22.77 4.48
CA ARG A 112 7.00 -23.97 4.05
C ARG A 112 6.80 -25.14 5.01
N GLU A 113 6.76 -24.90 6.31
CA GLU A 113 6.45 -25.94 7.30
C GLU A 113 5.06 -26.54 7.05
N TRP A 114 4.05 -25.70 6.80
CA TRP A 114 2.71 -26.18 6.46
C TRP A 114 2.67 -26.99 5.17
N LYS A 115 3.45 -26.59 4.14
CA LYS A 115 3.64 -27.41 2.93
C LYS A 115 4.16 -28.80 3.24
N GLN A 116 5.17 -28.90 4.11
CA GLN A 116 5.74 -30.20 4.48
C GLN A 116 4.79 -31.07 5.32
N ARG A 117 3.93 -30.43 6.15
CA ARG A 117 2.97 -31.16 6.99
C ARG A 117 1.74 -31.66 6.23
N LEU A 118 1.25 -30.88 5.27
CA LEU A 118 -0.05 -31.08 4.64
C LEU A 118 0.01 -31.35 3.14
N GLY A 119 1.13 -31.08 2.49
CA GLY A 119 1.28 -31.04 1.04
C GLY A 119 0.86 -29.69 0.42
N LEU A 120 1.49 -29.34 -0.70
CA LEU A 120 1.32 -28.05 -1.37
C LEU A 120 -0.13 -27.77 -1.79
N GLU A 121 -0.78 -28.72 -2.46
CA GLU A 121 -2.15 -28.54 -2.96
C GLU A 121 -3.18 -28.32 -1.84
N ARG A 122 -3.00 -28.98 -0.71
CA ARG A 122 -3.89 -28.81 0.44
C ARG A 122 -3.71 -27.46 1.10
N VAL A 123 -2.46 -27.00 1.27
CA VAL A 123 -2.17 -25.65 1.79
C VAL A 123 -2.77 -24.59 0.87
N LEU A 124 -2.53 -24.67 -0.44
CA LEU A 124 -3.12 -23.74 -1.41
C LEU A 124 -4.64 -23.77 -1.43
N SER A 125 -5.25 -24.97 -1.26
CA SER A 125 -6.72 -25.06 -1.19
C SER A 125 -7.31 -24.42 0.06
N ILE A 126 -6.61 -24.47 1.19
CA ILE A 126 -7.01 -23.76 2.42
C ILE A 126 -6.86 -22.25 2.22
N LEU A 127 -5.73 -21.79 1.70
CA LEU A 127 -5.52 -20.36 1.42
C LEU A 127 -6.53 -19.83 0.39
N ALA A 128 -6.83 -20.60 -0.65
CA ALA A 128 -7.87 -20.27 -1.62
C ALA A 128 -9.26 -20.18 -0.97
N GLY A 129 -9.58 -21.09 -0.04
CA GLY A 129 -10.81 -21.01 0.74
C GLY A 129 -10.90 -19.72 1.58
N VAL A 130 -9.80 -19.34 2.24
CA VAL A 130 -9.70 -18.09 3.01
C VAL A 130 -9.89 -16.86 2.10
N LEU A 131 -9.19 -16.80 0.98
CA LEU A 131 -9.32 -15.69 0.03
C LEU A 131 -10.71 -15.57 -0.56
N LEU A 132 -11.34 -16.72 -0.91
CA LEU A 132 -12.71 -16.73 -1.41
C LEU A 132 -13.70 -16.22 -0.36
N MET A 133 -13.59 -16.66 0.89
CA MET A 133 -14.48 -16.20 1.98
C MET A 133 -14.33 -14.69 2.20
N GLY A 134 -13.09 -14.19 2.28
CA GLY A 134 -12.84 -12.76 2.43
C GLY A 134 -13.33 -11.94 1.24
N SER A 135 -13.15 -12.43 0.02
CA SER A 135 -13.63 -11.77 -1.19
C SER A 135 -15.15 -11.73 -1.29
N LEU A 136 -15.84 -12.82 -0.89
CA LEU A 136 -17.30 -12.83 -0.82
C LEU A 136 -17.82 -11.83 0.22
N PHE A 137 -17.18 -11.74 1.39
CA PHE A 137 -17.51 -10.73 2.39
C PHE A 137 -17.32 -9.30 1.81
N GLN A 138 -16.19 -9.00 1.20
CA GLN A 138 -15.92 -7.69 0.60
C GLN A 138 -16.87 -7.37 -0.57
N ALA A 139 -17.28 -8.38 -1.33
CA ALA A 139 -18.26 -8.22 -2.39
C ALA A 139 -19.65 -7.89 -1.84
N VAL A 140 -20.05 -8.52 -0.72
CA VAL A 140 -21.31 -8.15 -0.03
C VAL A 140 -21.25 -6.71 0.46
N VAL A 141 -20.15 -6.29 1.08
CA VAL A 141 -19.95 -4.88 1.48
C VAL A 141 -20.02 -3.96 0.27
N GLY A 142 -19.35 -4.31 -0.84
CA GLY A 142 -19.41 -3.53 -2.09
C GLY A 142 -20.83 -3.40 -2.65
N LEU A 143 -21.65 -4.46 -2.57
CA LEU A 143 -23.04 -4.42 -2.97
C LEU A 143 -23.89 -3.53 -2.03
N LEU A 144 -23.66 -3.59 -0.72
CA LEU A 144 -24.30 -2.69 0.25
C LEU A 144 -23.92 -1.22 0.01
N GLN A 145 -22.66 -0.95 -0.38
CA GLN A 145 -22.23 0.39 -0.77
C GLN A 145 -22.94 0.86 -2.05
N TYR A 146 -23.02 -0.01 -3.05
CA TYR A 146 -23.71 0.29 -4.31
C TYR A 146 -25.17 0.63 -4.11
N THR A 147 -25.88 -0.13 -3.29
CA THR A 147 -27.32 0.08 -3.01
C THR A 147 -27.60 1.19 -1.99
N GLY A 148 -26.55 1.80 -1.41
CA GLY A 148 -26.70 2.80 -0.35
C GLY A 148 -27.00 2.21 1.05
N PHE A 149 -27.27 0.91 1.17
CA PHE A 149 -27.57 0.29 2.46
C PHE A 149 -26.40 0.38 3.46
N ALA A 150 -25.15 0.48 2.99
CA ALA A 150 -23.98 0.58 3.86
C ALA A 150 -24.02 1.80 4.80
N GLN A 151 -24.70 2.89 4.43
CA GLN A 151 -24.85 4.08 5.28
C GLN A 151 -25.53 3.79 6.63
N ASN A 152 -26.33 2.72 6.71
CA ASN A 152 -27.03 2.35 7.94
C ASN A 152 -26.15 1.61 8.96
N PHE A 153 -24.88 1.31 8.59
CA PHE A 153 -23.96 0.55 9.41
C PHE A 153 -22.70 1.39 9.68
N GLY A 154 -22.61 1.96 10.87
CA GLY A 154 -21.49 2.85 11.25
C GLY A 154 -20.09 2.20 11.24
N PHE A 155 -20.02 0.85 11.11
CA PHE A 155 -18.76 0.11 10.97
C PHE A 155 -18.40 -0.20 9.52
N LEU A 156 -19.23 0.17 8.53
CA LEU A 156 -18.90 0.04 7.11
C LEU A 156 -18.42 1.39 6.56
N ILE A 157 -17.38 1.35 5.74
CA ILE A 157 -16.98 2.52 4.97
C ILE A 157 -18.08 2.78 3.93
N TYR A 158 -18.57 4.02 3.86
CA TYR A 158 -19.55 4.42 2.87
C TYR A 158 -19.21 5.79 2.29
N ARG A 159 -19.19 5.85 0.98
CA ARG A 159 -19.17 7.09 0.20
C ARG A 159 -20.17 6.92 -0.95
N GLU A 160 -21.06 7.88 -1.11
CA GLU A 160 -22.12 7.82 -2.11
C GLU A 160 -21.56 7.61 -3.53
N GLY A 161 -22.15 6.66 -4.27
CA GLY A 161 -21.74 6.32 -5.63
C GLY A 161 -20.37 5.64 -5.77
N ILE A 162 -19.75 5.19 -4.66
CA ILE A 162 -18.42 4.59 -4.67
C ILE A 162 -18.45 3.18 -4.10
N VAL A 163 -18.01 2.19 -4.90
CA VAL A 163 -17.84 0.79 -4.49
C VAL A 163 -16.37 0.53 -4.25
N GLU A 164 -15.98 0.40 -2.98
CA GLU A 164 -14.57 0.29 -2.56
C GLU A 164 -14.33 -0.71 -1.43
N GLY A 165 -15.40 -1.39 -0.97
CA GLY A 165 -15.33 -2.32 0.16
C GLY A 165 -14.83 -1.65 1.44
N GLN A 166 -14.28 -2.44 2.35
CA GLN A 166 -13.62 -1.91 3.55
C GLN A 166 -12.17 -1.47 3.29
N PHE A 167 -11.70 -1.55 2.04
CA PHE A 167 -10.38 -1.01 1.67
C PHE A 167 -10.38 0.52 1.60
N GLY A 168 -11.52 1.13 1.25
CA GLY A 168 -11.60 2.56 0.99
C GLY A 168 -10.91 2.97 -0.32
N GLN A 169 -10.64 1.99 -1.23
CA GLN A 169 -10.03 2.22 -2.54
C GLN A 169 -10.49 1.18 -3.57
N ARG A 170 -11.01 1.66 -4.70
CA ARG A 170 -11.58 0.82 -5.76
C ARG A 170 -10.60 -0.22 -6.32
N ASN A 171 -9.35 0.18 -6.61
CA ASN A 171 -8.35 -0.71 -7.20
C ASN A 171 -7.91 -1.82 -6.23
N GLN A 172 -7.86 -1.54 -4.93
CA GLN A 172 -7.54 -2.53 -3.91
C GLN A 172 -8.65 -3.56 -3.75
N LEU A 173 -9.93 -3.11 -3.75
CA LEU A 173 -11.06 -4.02 -3.75
C LEU A 173 -11.01 -4.93 -4.99
N ALA A 174 -10.82 -4.36 -6.19
CA ALA A 174 -10.70 -5.12 -7.44
C ALA A 174 -9.58 -6.18 -7.38
N HIS A 175 -8.43 -5.84 -6.82
CA HIS A 175 -7.31 -6.76 -6.61
C HIS A 175 -7.71 -7.95 -5.72
N TYR A 176 -8.32 -7.66 -4.58
CA TYR A 176 -8.71 -8.69 -3.61
C TYR A 176 -9.82 -9.59 -4.15
N LEU A 177 -10.84 -9.03 -4.83
CA LEU A 177 -11.87 -9.81 -5.49
C LEU A 177 -11.31 -10.69 -6.61
N MET A 178 -10.29 -10.23 -7.35
CA MET A 178 -9.63 -11.04 -8.36
C MET A 178 -8.95 -12.27 -7.75
N TRP A 179 -8.29 -12.13 -6.59
CA TRP A 179 -7.78 -13.28 -5.86
C TRP A 179 -8.91 -14.26 -5.48
N GLY A 180 -10.10 -13.76 -5.09
CA GLY A 180 -11.26 -14.59 -4.77
C GLY A 180 -11.80 -15.36 -5.97
N VAL A 181 -11.92 -14.70 -7.13
CA VAL A 181 -12.38 -15.34 -8.39
C VAL A 181 -11.43 -16.45 -8.80
N LEU A 182 -10.12 -16.19 -8.80
CA LEU A 182 -9.10 -17.20 -9.11
C LEU A 182 -9.11 -18.34 -8.09
N SER A 183 -9.32 -18.04 -6.80
CA SER A 183 -9.44 -19.05 -5.73
C SER A 183 -10.64 -19.97 -5.94
N SER A 184 -11.77 -19.44 -6.42
CA SER A 184 -12.93 -20.24 -6.78
C SER A 184 -12.61 -21.22 -7.92
N GLY A 185 -11.88 -20.76 -8.94
CA GLY A 185 -11.41 -21.60 -10.05
C GLY A 185 -10.45 -22.71 -9.60
N TRP A 186 -9.52 -22.37 -8.70
CA TRP A 186 -8.63 -23.36 -8.08
C TRP A 186 -9.41 -24.42 -7.30
N LEU A 187 -10.30 -24.01 -6.38
CA LEU A 187 -11.07 -24.93 -5.52
C LEU A 187 -11.93 -25.89 -6.35
N TRP A 188 -12.56 -25.39 -7.42
CA TRP A 188 -13.29 -26.25 -8.35
C TRP A 188 -12.35 -27.25 -9.05
N SER A 189 -11.21 -26.78 -9.53
CA SER A 189 -10.25 -27.63 -10.21
C SER A 189 -9.72 -28.77 -9.34
N GLN A 190 -9.56 -28.50 -8.03
CA GLN A 190 -9.13 -29.46 -7.01
C GLN A 190 -10.30 -30.33 -6.47
N ARG A 191 -11.50 -30.23 -7.02
CA ARG A 191 -12.72 -30.92 -6.56
C ARG A 191 -13.08 -30.61 -5.09
N ARG A 192 -12.67 -29.43 -4.60
CA ARG A 192 -12.98 -28.96 -3.22
C ARG A 192 -14.21 -28.09 -3.14
N LEU A 193 -14.69 -27.59 -4.29
CA LEU A 193 -15.90 -26.79 -4.41
C LEU A 193 -16.76 -27.35 -5.55
N PRO A 194 -18.06 -27.63 -5.33
CA PRO A 194 -18.98 -28.04 -6.39
C PRO A 194 -19.08 -26.99 -7.50
N ALA A 195 -19.29 -27.42 -8.74
CA ALA A 195 -19.31 -26.52 -9.90
C ALA A 195 -20.36 -25.40 -9.77
N VAL A 196 -21.55 -25.72 -9.28
CA VAL A 196 -22.63 -24.72 -9.09
C VAL A 196 -22.20 -23.62 -8.13
N LEU A 197 -21.58 -23.97 -6.99
CA LEU A 197 -21.11 -22.99 -6.01
C LEU A 197 -19.91 -22.20 -6.54
N ALA A 198 -19.00 -22.84 -7.29
CA ALA A 198 -17.87 -22.16 -7.89
C ALA A 198 -18.31 -21.13 -8.95
N LEU A 199 -19.20 -21.51 -9.87
CA LEU A 199 -19.73 -20.61 -10.89
C LEU A 199 -20.58 -19.50 -10.26
N GLY A 200 -21.40 -19.80 -9.25
CA GLY A 200 -22.15 -18.79 -8.50
C GLY A 200 -21.25 -17.75 -7.82
N ALA A 201 -20.18 -18.21 -7.17
CA ALA A 201 -19.20 -17.31 -6.53
C ALA A 201 -18.46 -16.46 -7.59
N MET A 202 -17.98 -17.06 -8.68
CA MET A 202 -17.33 -16.32 -9.79
C MET A 202 -18.28 -15.26 -10.37
N GLY A 203 -19.54 -15.63 -10.64
CA GLY A 203 -20.55 -14.72 -11.17
C GLY A 203 -20.83 -13.55 -10.23
N PHE A 204 -21.05 -13.82 -8.96
CA PHE A 204 -21.29 -12.79 -7.94
C PHE A 204 -20.11 -11.83 -7.81
N LEU A 205 -18.88 -12.35 -7.69
CA LEU A 205 -17.68 -11.55 -7.61
C LEU A 205 -17.46 -10.72 -8.90
N ALA A 206 -17.71 -11.31 -10.08
CA ALA A 206 -17.57 -10.63 -11.37
C ALA A 206 -18.57 -9.46 -11.52
N VAL A 207 -19.82 -9.64 -11.08
CA VAL A 207 -20.84 -8.57 -11.05
C VAL A 207 -20.34 -7.41 -10.18
N VAL A 208 -19.90 -7.68 -8.94
CA VAL A 208 -19.39 -6.63 -8.06
C VAL A 208 -18.13 -5.96 -8.65
N MET A 209 -17.23 -6.72 -9.27
CA MET A 209 -16.08 -6.15 -9.98
C MET A 209 -16.51 -5.23 -11.15
N GLY A 210 -17.60 -5.53 -11.82
CA GLY A 210 -18.20 -4.64 -12.82
C GLY A 210 -18.66 -3.30 -12.22
N LEU A 211 -19.27 -3.33 -11.03
CA LEU A 211 -19.74 -2.13 -10.32
C LEU A 211 -18.60 -1.23 -9.81
N ILE A 212 -17.40 -1.77 -9.59
CA ILE A 212 -16.23 -0.99 -9.12
C ILE A 212 -15.78 0.05 -10.17
N GLY A 213 -15.89 -0.26 -11.46
CA GLY A 213 -15.46 0.63 -12.55
C GLY A 213 -13.95 0.89 -12.61
N SER A 214 -13.11 -0.07 -12.18
CA SER A 214 -11.65 0.05 -12.19
C SER A 214 -11.03 -0.43 -13.51
N ARG A 215 -10.33 0.45 -14.22
CA ARG A 215 -9.59 0.10 -15.46
C ARG A 215 -8.47 -0.92 -15.22
N THR A 216 -7.93 -1.02 -14.02
CA THR A 216 -6.88 -1.98 -13.65
C THR A 216 -7.32 -3.44 -13.85
N ILE A 217 -8.64 -3.72 -13.80
CA ILE A 217 -9.19 -5.06 -14.01
C ILE A 217 -8.86 -5.58 -15.42
N PHE A 218 -8.89 -4.71 -16.45
CA PHE A 218 -8.50 -5.13 -17.81
C PHE A 218 -7.02 -5.50 -17.89
N ALA A 219 -6.15 -4.84 -17.13
CA ALA A 219 -4.74 -5.24 -17.05
C ALA A 219 -4.58 -6.63 -16.42
N TYR A 220 -5.40 -6.97 -15.40
CA TYR A 220 -5.40 -8.33 -14.84
C TYR A 220 -5.86 -9.37 -15.87
N ILE A 221 -6.94 -9.08 -16.60
CA ILE A 221 -7.48 -9.97 -17.66
C ILE A 221 -6.41 -10.21 -18.73
N LEU A 222 -5.74 -9.16 -19.20
CA LEU A 222 -4.67 -9.27 -20.19
C LEU A 222 -3.50 -10.13 -19.68
N MET A 223 -3.01 -9.84 -18.49
CA MET A 223 -1.92 -10.61 -17.86
C MET A 223 -2.30 -12.08 -17.70
N LEU A 224 -3.51 -12.36 -17.19
CA LEU A 224 -4.00 -13.73 -17.05
C LEU A 224 -4.16 -14.41 -18.42
N GLY A 225 -4.66 -13.72 -19.43
CA GLY A 225 -4.74 -14.25 -20.79
C GLY A 225 -3.38 -14.71 -21.31
N VAL A 226 -2.35 -13.87 -21.15
CA VAL A 226 -0.96 -14.22 -21.53
C VAL A 226 -0.44 -15.40 -20.71
N LEU A 227 -0.65 -15.39 -19.39
CA LEU A 227 -0.20 -16.49 -18.51
C LEU A 227 -0.88 -17.82 -18.87
N LEU A 228 -2.21 -17.81 -19.06
CA LEU A 228 -3.00 -18.99 -19.38
C LEU A 228 -2.62 -19.56 -20.76
N LEU A 229 -2.43 -18.68 -21.76
CA LEU A 229 -1.94 -19.07 -23.07
C LEU A 229 -0.56 -19.70 -23.00
N GLY A 230 0.38 -19.09 -22.27
CA GLY A 230 1.71 -19.65 -22.04
C GLY A 230 1.65 -21.06 -21.41
N TYR A 231 0.82 -21.22 -20.38
CA TYR A 231 0.63 -22.54 -19.76
C TYR A 231 -0.02 -23.55 -20.72
N ARG A 232 -0.98 -23.12 -21.55
CA ARG A 232 -1.59 -24.00 -22.56
C ARG A 232 -0.57 -24.52 -23.58
N LEU A 233 0.43 -23.71 -23.91
CA LEU A 233 1.46 -24.05 -24.88
C LEU A 233 2.59 -24.91 -24.30
N PHE A 234 2.98 -24.67 -23.03
CA PHE A 234 4.20 -25.23 -22.45
C PHE A 234 3.97 -26.22 -21.30
N SER A 235 2.77 -26.28 -20.70
CA SER A 235 2.46 -27.24 -19.65
C SER A 235 1.81 -28.51 -20.20
N GLY A 236 2.01 -29.63 -19.51
CA GLY A 236 1.37 -30.90 -19.86
C GLY A 236 -0.11 -30.97 -19.47
N SER A 237 -0.74 -32.12 -19.79
CA SER A 237 -2.18 -32.36 -19.52
C SER A 237 -2.57 -32.31 -18.03
N GLN A 238 -1.62 -32.48 -17.12
CA GLN A 238 -1.84 -32.43 -15.68
C GLN A 238 -2.38 -31.07 -15.20
N THR A 239 -2.08 -29.98 -15.90
CA THR A 239 -2.54 -28.62 -15.57
C THR A 239 -3.90 -28.28 -16.17
N ASN A 240 -4.43 -29.09 -17.09
CA ASN A 240 -5.64 -28.74 -17.88
C ASN A 240 -6.83 -28.34 -17.02
N ARG A 241 -7.07 -29.04 -15.91
CA ARG A 241 -8.23 -28.73 -15.07
C ARG A 241 -8.09 -27.38 -14.36
N VAL A 242 -6.89 -27.02 -13.87
CA VAL A 242 -6.62 -25.70 -13.28
C VAL A 242 -6.67 -24.63 -14.36
N LEU A 243 -6.10 -24.91 -15.53
CA LEU A 243 -6.16 -24.02 -16.68
C LEU A 243 -7.61 -23.69 -17.06
N ILE A 244 -8.48 -24.69 -17.16
CA ILE A 244 -9.91 -24.48 -17.43
C ILE A 244 -10.56 -23.66 -16.31
N GLY A 245 -10.31 -23.98 -15.03
CA GLY A 245 -10.90 -23.26 -13.91
C GLY A 245 -10.52 -21.78 -13.87
N LEU A 246 -9.24 -21.46 -14.09
CA LEU A 246 -8.77 -20.07 -14.12
C LEU A 246 -9.20 -19.34 -15.41
N SER A 247 -9.33 -20.05 -16.55
CA SER A 247 -9.89 -19.45 -17.77
C SER A 247 -11.35 -19.07 -17.61
N ILE A 248 -12.18 -19.96 -17.04
CA ILE A 248 -13.58 -19.67 -16.72
C ILE A 248 -13.64 -18.46 -15.76
N ALA A 249 -12.84 -18.45 -14.71
CA ALA A 249 -12.75 -17.34 -13.77
C ALA A 249 -12.45 -16.01 -14.48
N THR A 250 -11.47 -15.98 -15.37
CA THR A 250 -11.09 -14.79 -16.15
C THR A 250 -12.19 -14.35 -17.09
N VAL A 251 -12.88 -15.29 -17.76
CA VAL A 251 -14.01 -14.99 -18.66
C VAL A 251 -15.18 -14.40 -17.88
N PHE A 252 -15.52 -14.91 -16.69
CA PHE A 252 -16.56 -14.32 -15.85
C PHE A 252 -16.25 -12.85 -15.52
N VAL A 253 -15.01 -12.53 -15.16
CA VAL A 253 -14.60 -11.14 -14.91
C VAL A 253 -14.72 -10.29 -16.15
N LEU A 254 -14.27 -10.77 -17.31
CA LEU A 254 -14.40 -10.05 -18.58
C LEU A 254 -15.89 -9.77 -18.92
N VAL A 255 -16.74 -10.78 -18.82
CA VAL A 255 -18.18 -10.64 -19.04
C VAL A 255 -18.78 -9.64 -18.06
N GLY A 256 -18.42 -9.70 -16.77
CA GLY A 256 -18.87 -8.72 -15.77
C GLY A 256 -18.49 -7.28 -16.12
N GLN A 257 -17.27 -7.04 -16.65
CA GLN A 257 -16.85 -5.70 -17.06
C GLN A 257 -17.62 -5.16 -18.28
N VAL A 258 -18.01 -6.03 -19.20
CA VAL A 258 -18.69 -5.62 -20.45
C VAL A 258 -20.21 -5.57 -20.28
N ALA A 259 -20.77 -6.51 -19.51
CA ALA A 259 -22.22 -6.69 -19.39
C ALA A 259 -22.89 -5.80 -18.33
N ILE A 260 -22.12 -5.28 -17.34
CA ILE A 260 -22.73 -4.58 -16.19
C ILE A 260 -23.49 -3.32 -16.61
N GLU A 261 -22.92 -2.50 -17.48
CA GLU A 261 -23.50 -1.22 -17.89
C GLU A 261 -24.78 -1.41 -18.75
N PRO A 262 -24.80 -2.27 -19.78
CA PRO A 262 -26.04 -2.61 -20.48
C PRO A 262 -27.14 -3.17 -19.56
N ILE A 263 -26.77 -4.02 -18.59
CA ILE A 263 -27.73 -4.60 -17.64
C ILE A 263 -28.33 -3.51 -16.75
N LEU A 264 -27.51 -2.61 -16.19
CA LEU A 264 -28.00 -1.52 -15.34
C LEU A 264 -28.85 -0.51 -16.14
N GLY A 265 -28.53 -0.28 -17.39
CA GLY A 265 -29.33 0.56 -18.30
C GLY A 265 -30.76 0.06 -18.48
N LEU A 266 -31.00 -1.26 -18.43
CA LEU A 266 -32.35 -1.84 -18.50
C LEU A 266 -33.21 -1.49 -17.28
N PHE A 267 -32.60 -1.21 -16.13
CA PHE A 267 -33.28 -0.87 -14.89
C PHE A 267 -33.37 0.62 -14.60
N GLN A 268 -32.99 1.47 -15.56
CA GLN A 268 -32.93 2.95 -15.43
C GLN A 268 -32.18 3.44 -14.17
N THR A 269 -31.31 2.62 -13.62
CA THR A 269 -30.50 2.96 -12.47
C THR A 269 -29.29 3.80 -12.91
N ALA A 270 -29.12 4.93 -12.24
CA ALA A 270 -28.25 6.05 -12.59
C ALA A 270 -26.78 5.70 -12.87
N ASN A 271 -26.21 6.45 -13.80
CA ASN A 271 -24.81 6.95 -13.95
C ASN A 271 -23.66 6.15 -13.32
N ILE A 272 -23.57 4.84 -13.57
CA ILE A 272 -22.33 4.13 -13.35
C ILE A 272 -21.56 4.11 -14.67
N HIS A 273 -20.41 4.76 -14.66
CA HIS A 273 -19.42 4.60 -15.71
C HIS A 273 -18.64 3.32 -15.45
N SER A 274 -18.89 2.29 -16.26
CA SER A 274 -18.12 1.04 -16.23
C SER A 274 -16.66 1.30 -16.57
N ALA A 275 -15.77 0.37 -16.24
CA ALA A 275 -14.39 0.47 -16.68
C ALA A 275 -14.29 0.46 -18.22
N ALA A 276 -15.24 -0.17 -18.93
CA ALA A 276 -15.28 -0.23 -20.38
C ALA A 276 -15.58 1.14 -21.00
N SER A 277 -16.58 1.89 -20.51
CA SER A 277 -16.86 3.25 -21.00
C SER A 277 -15.71 4.22 -20.74
N ARG A 278 -14.98 4.04 -19.63
CA ARG A 278 -13.80 4.84 -19.29
C ARG A 278 -12.55 4.55 -20.13
N LEU A 279 -12.49 3.44 -20.86
CA LEU A 279 -11.37 3.18 -21.79
C LEU A 279 -11.33 4.18 -22.97
N GLY A 280 -12.49 4.76 -23.34
CA GLY A 280 -12.59 5.81 -24.35
C GLY A 280 -12.27 7.22 -23.85
N GLU A 281 -12.21 7.45 -22.53
CA GLU A 281 -11.83 8.73 -21.96
C GLU A 281 -10.32 8.95 -22.11
N GLN A 282 -9.93 10.16 -22.54
CA GLN A 282 -8.53 10.50 -22.76
C GLN A 282 -7.67 10.16 -21.52
N PHE A 283 -6.56 9.48 -21.74
CA PHE A 283 -5.55 9.12 -20.73
C PHE A 283 -4.89 10.35 -20.06
N ASP A 284 -5.07 11.53 -20.65
CA ASP A 284 -4.38 12.77 -20.30
C ASP A 284 -4.74 13.36 -18.92
N GLY A 285 -5.88 12.99 -18.35
CA GLY A 285 -6.36 13.58 -17.08
C GLY A 285 -5.79 12.94 -15.80
N SER A 286 -5.01 11.84 -15.87
CA SER A 286 -4.68 11.06 -14.66
C SER A 286 -3.48 11.60 -13.86
N GLY A 287 -2.73 12.58 -14.35
CA GLY A 287 -1.48 13.05 -13.72
C GLY A 287 -0.36 11.99 -13.63
N ARG A 288 -0.65 10.72 -13.96
CA ARG A 288 0.30 9.59 -13.81
C ARG A 288 1.54 9.73 -14.67
N PHE A 289 1.42 10.24 -15.91
CA PHE A 289 2.58 10.47 -16.77
C PHE A 289 3.54 11.50 -16.18
N TYR A 290 3.01 12.54 -15.52
CA TYR A 290 3.82 13.51 -14.81
C TYR A 290 4.56 12.87 -13.65
N GLU A 291 3.88 12.02 -12.85
CA GLU A 291 4.50 11.31 -11.74
C GLU A 291 5.56 10.31 -12.23
N TRP A 292 5.32 9.61 -13.34
CA TRP A 292 6.31 8.70 -13.94
C TRP A 292 7.55 9.45 -14.45
N ARG A 293 7.35 10.59 -15.12
CA ARG A 293 8.46 11.45 -15.56
C ARG A 293 9.26 11.98 -14.37
N LYS A 294 8.58 12.41 -13.33
CA LYS A 294 9.18 12.86 -12.07
C LYS A 294 10.01 11.75 -11.42
N ALA A 295 9.45 10.55 -11.29
CA ALA A 295 10.17 9.39 -10.75
C ALA A 295 11.44 9.08 -11.54
N TRP A 296 11.35 9.15 -12.87
CA TRP A 296 12.49 8.92 -13.74
C TRP A 296 13.57 9.99 -13.56
N GLN A 297 13.21 11.25 -13.43
CA GLN A 297 14.16 12.33 -13.18
C GLN A 297 14.84 12.20 -11.81
N ILE A 298 14.09 11.83 -10.77
CA ILE A 298 14.64 11.53 -9.44
C ILE A 298 15.64 10.37 -9.54
N PHE A 299 15.30 9.30 -10.25
CA PHE A 299 16.22 8.19 -10.50
C PHE A 299 17.51 8.64 -11.17
N LEU A 300 17.43 9.44 -12.23
CA LEU A 300 18.62 9.92 -12.96
C LEU A 300 19.54 10.78 -12.08
N SER A 301 19.03 11.45 -11.07
CA SER A 301 19.84 12.25 -10.14
C SER A 301 20.63 11.41 -9.12
N ALA A 302 20.19 10.16 -8.84
CA ALA A 302 20.90 9.24 -7.96
C ALA A 302 20.71 7.77 -8.43
N PRO A 303 21.28 7.36 -9.58
CA PRO A 303 20.87 6.14 -10.26
C PRO A 303 21.28 4.86 -9.54
N ILE A 304 22.34 4.84 -8.74
CA ILE A 304 22.86 3.63 -8.13
C ILE A 304 22.11 3.27 -6.85
N PHE A 305 22.01 4.20 -5.90
CA PHE A 305 21.45 3.98 -4.56
C PHE A 305 20.08 4.63 -4.36
N GLY A 306 19.61 5.45 -5.32
CA GLY A 306 18.39 6.25 -5.18
C GLY A 306 18.54 7.41 -4.19
N GLN A 307 17.42 8.04 -3.85
CA GLN A 307 17.36 9.19 -2.94
C GLN A 307 17.01 8.80 -1.50
N GLY A 308 16.85 7.50 -1.22
CA GLY A 308 16.44 6.97 0.07
C GLY A 308 14.92 6.74 0.17
N TRP A 309 14.53 5.76 0.99
CA TRP A 309 13.15 5.38 1.18
C TRP A 309 12.31 6.51 1.80
N GLY A 310 11.13 6.78 1.21
CA GLY A 310 10.23 7.85 1.64
C GLY A 310 10.59 9.24 1.13
N SER A 311 11.64 9.39 0.31
CA SER A 311 12.10 10.68 -0.19
C SER A 311 11.35 11.20 -1.43
N TYR A 312 10.52 10.36 -2.07
CA TYR A 312 9.92 10.66 -3.37
C TYR A 312 9.21 12.03 -3.42
N ALA A 313 8.38 12.33 -2.41
CA ALA A 313 7.63 13.59 -2.38
C ALA A 313 8.55 14.81 -2.30
N TYR A 314 9.55 14.76 -1.43
CA TYR A 314 10.50 15.86 -1.23
C TYR A 314 11.42 16.05 -2.44
N GLN A 315 11.99 14.99 -2.95
CA GLN A 315 12.86 15.04 -4.14
C GLN A 315 12.09 15.51 -5.39
N GLY A 316 10.86 15.04 -5.55
CA GLY A 316 9.99 15.51 -6.62
C GLY A 316 9.63 16.98 -6.49
N PHE A 317 9.49 17.49 -5.29
CA PHE A 317 9.30 18.92 -5.04
C PHE A 317 10.54 19.74 -5.41
N LEU A 318 11.73 19.29 -5.00
CA LEU A 318 13.00 20.00 -5.26
C LEU A 318 13.36 20.02 -6.75
N GLN A 319 13.10 18.94 -7.48
CA GLN A 319 13.47 18.83 -8.90
C GLN A 319 12.70 19.76 -9.83
N ASN A 320 11.64 20.40 -9.30
CA ASN A 320 10.87 21.39 -10.03
C ASN A 320 10.56 20.98 -11.48
N VAL A 321 9.91 19.81 -11.63
CA VAL A 321 9.54 19.23 -12.94
C VAL A 321 8.78 20.22 -13.82
N TYR A 322 8.16 21.22 -13.21
CA TYR A 322 7.40 22.29 -13.84
C TYR A 322 8.19 23.61 -13.91
N SER A 323 9.50 23.53 -14.11
CA SER A 323 10.40 24.70 -14.10
C SER A 323 10.01 25.81 -15.08
N THR A 324 9.31 25.47 -16.17
CA THR A 324 8.89 26.41 -17.21
C THR A 324 7.42 26.80 -17.13
N GLY A 325 6.65 26.25 -16.16
CA GLY A 325 5.21 26.51 -16.06
C GLY A 325 4.64 26.10 -14.70
N PHE A 326 3.34 26.31 -14.57
CA PHE A 326 2.59 25.90 -13.40
C PHE A 326 2.01 24.51 -13.58
N ARG A 327 1.87 23.78 -12.47
CA ARG A 327 1.15 22.52 -12.45
C ARG A 327 -0.31 22.75 -12.82
N SER A 328 -0.93 21.78 -13.52
CA SER A 328 -2.34 21.90 -13.88
C SER A 328 -3.24 22.02 -12.65
N TYR A 329 -4.32 22.78 -12.78
CA TYR A 329 -5.24 23.13 -11.69
C TYR A 329 -5.85 21.91 -10.98
N ASP A 330 -6.02 20.80 -11.70
CA ASP A 330 -6.76 19.63 -11.18
C ASP A 330 -5.96 18.76 -10.20
N THR A 331 -4.69 19.08 -9.96
CA THR A 331 -3.83 18.34 -9.05
C THR A 331 -3.30 19.23 -7.94
N SER A 332 -4.08 19.38 -6.86
CA SER A 332 -3.74 20.22 -5.71
C SER A 332 -2.70 19.61 -4.76
N SER A 333 -2.50 18.30 -4.79
CA SER A 333 -1.60 17.60 -3.86
C SER A 333 -0.33 17.10 -4.54
N LEU A 334 0.79 17.13 -3.81
CA LEU A 334 2.00 16.43 -4.21
C LEU A 334 1.85 14.95 -3.83
N PHE A 335 1.95 14.08 -4.82
CA PHE A 335 1.88 12.64 -4.56
C PHE A 335 3.12 12.16 -3.79
N THR A 336 2.88 11.29 -2.80
CA THR A 336 3.94 10.65 -2.03
C THR A 336 4.52 9.41 -2.73
N HIS A 337 3.94 9.03 -3.88
CA HIS A 337 4.30 7.84 -4.64
C HIS A 337 4.02 8.06 -6.13
N SER A 338 4.83 7.46 -7.00
CA SER A 338 4.72 7.62 -8.46
C SER A 338 3.53 6.93 -9.12
N HIS A 339 2.70 6.19 -8.38
CA HIS A 339 1.68 5.27 -8.91
C HIS A 339 2.23 4.22 -9.90
N ASN A 340 3.50 3.87 -9.72
CA ASN A 340 4.19 2.76 -10.37
C ASN A 340 5.30 2.28 -9.44
N SER A 341 5.12 1.10 -8.87
CA SER A 341 6.04 0.59 -7.85
C SER A 341 7.48 0.42 -8.36
N PHE A 342 7.66 0.10 -9.64
CA PHE A 342 9.00 -0.09 -10.21
C PHE A 342 9.73 1.25 -10.38
N LEU A 343 9.05 2.28 -10.88
CA LEU A 343 9.62 3.61 -10.99
C LEU A 343 9.89 4.23 -9.63
N ASN A 344 9.03 3.96 -8.65
CA ASN A 344 9.25 4.44 -7.28
C ASN A 344 10.47 3.78 -6.64
N LEU A 345 10.64 2.47 -6.83
CA LEU A 345 11.85 1.76 -6.37
C LEU A 345 13.10 2.32 -7.03
N LEU A 346 13.08 2.61 -8.34
CA LEU A 346 14.20 3.24 -9.02
C LEU A 346 14.52 4.62 -8.42
N ALA A 347 13.52 5.45 -8.15
CA ALA A 347 13.70 6.77 -7.58
C ALA A 347 14.28 6.74 -6.15
N GLU A 348 13.75 5.89 -5.29
CA GLU A 348 14.11 5.86 -3.86
C GLU A 348 15.25 4.91 -3.52
N MET A 349 15.33 3.74 -4.19
CA MET A 349 16.28 2.68 -3.88
C MET A 349 17.36 2.50 -4.97
N GLY A 350 17.24 3.23 -6.07
CA GLY A 350 18.14 3.17 -7.21
C GLY A 350 18.13 1.82 -7.93
N LEU A 351 19.07 1.66 -8.83
CA LEU A 351 19.22 0.42 -9.59
C LEU A 351 19.56 -0.78 -8.68
N LEU A 352 20.42 -0.55 -7.67
CA LEU A 352 20.81 -1.63 -6.75
C LEU A 352 19.62 -2.18 -5.97
N GLY A 353 18.84 -1.32 -5.32
CA GLY A 353 17.66 -1.76 -4.58
C GLY A 353 16.59 -2.37 -5.48
N THR A 354 16.38 -1.81 -6.67
CA THR A 354 15.43 -2.35 -7.65
C THR A 354 15.84 -3.73 -8.15
N ILE A 355 17.13 -3.95 -8.45
CA ILE A 355 17.65 -5.29 -8.82
C ILE A 355 17.49 -6.28 -7.67
N LEU A 356 17.76 -5.88 -6.43
CA LEU A 356 17.57 -6.74 -5.28
C LEU A 356 16.09 -7.15 -5.14
N VAL A 357 15.15 -6.20 -5.26
CA VAL A 357 13.72 -6.49 -5.16
C VAL A 357 13.23 -7.35 -6.32
N VAL A 358 13.42 -6.89 -7.55
CA VAL A 358 12.86 -7.55 -8.74
C VAL A 358 13.63 -8.83 -9.08
N GLY A 359 14.95 -8.77 -9.07
CA GLY A 359 15.81 -9.94 -9.37
C GLY A 359 15.68 -11.03 -8.32
N GLY A 360 15.65 -10.67 -7.03
CA GLY A 360 15.44 -11.63 -5.95
C GLY A 360 14.04 -12.25 -5.99
N TRP A 361 13.01 -11.46 -6.32
CA TRP A 361 11.67 -11.99 -6.54
C TRP A 361 11.64 -13.00 -7.73
N ILE A 362 12.20 -12.63 -8.91
CA ILE A 362 12.29 -13.52 -10.07
C ILE A 362 13.01 -14.82 -9.71
N TYR A 363 14.09 -14.73 -8.95
CA TYR A 363 14.82 -15.92 -8.45
C TYR A 363 13.91 -16.82 -7.59
N CYS A 364 13.16 -16.24 -6.65
CA CYS A 364 12.28 -16.99 -5.76
C CYS A 364 11.13 -17.69 -6.50
N ILE A 365 10.52 -17.03 -7.50
CA ILE A 365 9.43 -17.63 -8.30
C ILE A 365 9.93 -18.61 -9.37
N GLY A 366 11.22 -18.65 -9.63
CA GLY A 366 11.83 -19.56 -10.62
C GLY A 366 11.44 -21.03 -10.44
N GLY A 367 11.05 -21.41 -9.22
CA GLY A 367 10.47 -22.72 -8.93
C GLY A 367 9.21 -23.04 -9.73
N CYS A 368 8.33 -22.06 -9.94
CA CYS A 368 7.10 -22.22 -10.73
C CYS A 368 7.40 -22.51 -12.21
N PHE A 369 8.35 -21.80 -12.80
CA PHE A 369 8.74 -22.00 -14.21
C PHE A 369 9.46 -23.33 -14.43
N LYS A 370 10.34 -23.73 -13.49
CA LYS A 370 11.01 -25.04 -13.55
C LYS A 370 10.03 -26.20 -13.37
N ARG A 371 8.86 -25.97 -12.80
CA ARG A 371 7.81 -26.96 -12.52
C ARG A 371 6.47 -26.53 -13.11
N ILE A 372 6.52 -26.08 -14.36
CA ILE A 372 5.34 -25.58 -15.08
C ILE A 372 4.24 -26.64 -15.21
N HIS A 373 4.59 -27.94 -15.16
CA HIS A 373 3.65 -29.06 -15.20
C HIS A 373 2.86 -29.26 -13.89
N ILE A 374 3.27 -28.62 -12.78
CA ILE A 374 2.54 -28.69 -11.52
C ILE A 374 1.38 -27.68 -11.51
N PRO A 375 0.12 -28.13 -11.26
CA PRO A 375 -1.04 -27.26 -11.21
C PRO A 375 -0.89 -26.06 -10.26
N ALA A 376 -0.24 -26.26 -9.11
CA ALA A 376 0.05 -25.24 -8.13
C ALA A 376 0.88 -24.07 -8.67
N SER A 377 1.81 -24.33 -9.61
CA SER A 377 2.65 -23.29 -10.23
C SER A 377 1.80 -22.25 -10.96
N LEU A 378 0.80 -22.68 -11.73
CA LEU A 378 -0.10 -21.79 -12.45
C LEU A 378 -0.93 -20.92 -11.48
N PHE A 379 -1.48 -21.54 -10.43
CA PHE A 379 -2.31 -20.81 -9.47
C PHE A 379 -1.50 -19.77 -8.67
N VAL A 380 -0.31 -20.15 -8.18
CA VAL A 380 0.59 -19.23 -7.46
C VAL A 380 1.00 -18.07 -8.37
N LEU A 381 1.39 -18.33 -9.62
CA LEU A 381 1.75 -17.28 -10.59
C LEU A 381 0.56 -16.38 -10.93
N ALA A 382 -0.65 -16.92 -11.01
CA ALA A 382 -1.84 -16.11 -11.26
C ALA A 382 -2.13 -15.14 -10.10
N LEU A 383 -2.07 -15.60 -8.84
CA LEU A 383 -2.27 -14.73 -7.68
C LEU A 383 -1.18 -13.64 -7.57
N MET A 384 0.09 -14.02 -7.74
CA MET A 384 1.21 -13.08 -7.71
C MET A 384 1.18 -12.13 -8.91
N GLY A 385 0.80 -12.62 -10.08
CA GLY A 385 0.67 -11.84 -11.31
C GLY A 385 -0.35 -10.70 -11.17
N VAL A 386 -1.48 -10.92 -10.50
CA VAL A 386 -2.45 -9.87 -10.19
C VAL A 386 -1.80 -8.75 -9.38
N SER A 387 -1.06 -9.10 -8.31
CA SER A 387 -0.38 -8.12 -7.47
C SER A 387 0.67 -7.31 -8.22
N LEU A 388 1.45 -7.96 -9.09
CA LEU A 388 2.51 -7.31 -9.86
C LEU A 388 1.97 -6.44 -10.98
N THR A 389 0.89 -6.89 -11.64
CA THR A 389 0.18 -6.07 -12.63
C THR A 389 -0.39 -4.82 -11.97
N HIS A 390 -0.96 -4.96 -10.77
CA HIS A 390 -1.41 -3.81 -9.99
C HIS A 390 -0.23 -2.89 -9.61
N SER A 391 0.92 -3.45 -9.25
CA SER A 391 2.14 -2.70 -8.90
C SER A 391 2.72 -1.90 -10.07
N ALA A 392 2.40 -2.26 -11.31
CA ALA A 392 2.81 -1.49 -12.50
C ALA A 392 1.99 -0.20 -12.69
N VAL A 393 0.82 -0.07 -12.07
CA VAL A 393 -0.10 1.07 -12.23
C VAL A 393 -0.50 1.73 -10.92
N GLU A 394 -0.13 1.13 -9.79
CA GLU A 394 -0.37 1.56 -8.41
C GLU A 394 0.73 0.99 -7.49
N TYR A 395 0.49 0.91 -6.17
CA TYR A 395 1.46 0.42 -5.19
C TYR A 395 0.86 -0.52 -4.12
N PRO A 396 0.14 -1.61 -4.51
CA PRO A 396 -0.53 -2.48 -3.54
C PRO A 396 0.44 -3.16 -2.57
N LEU A 397 1.67 -3.48 -3.00
CA LEU A 397 2.67 -4.13 -2.16
C LEU A 397 3.40 -3.18 -1.20
N TRP A 398 3.09 -1.88 -1.20
CA TRP A 398 3.45 -0.95 -0.11
C TRP A 398 2.56 -1.15 1.12
N TYR A 399 1.38 -1.76 0.95
CA TYR A 399 0.46 -2.06 2.05
C TYR A 399 0.72 -3.45 2.61
N ILE A 400 0.98 -3.54 3.92
CA ILE A 400 1.34 -4.78 4.62
C ILE A 400 0.22 -5.83 4.48
N TYR A 401 -1.04 -5.42 4.45
CA TYR A 401 -2.19 -6.32 4.29
C TYR A 401 -2.33 -6.96 2.89
N PHE A 402 -1.59 -6.48 1.87
CA PHE A 402 -1.38 -7.20 0.61
C PHE A 402 -0.04 -7.92 0.57
N LEU A 403 0.98 -7.34 1.21
CA LEU A 403 2.33 -7.87 1.17
C LEU A 403 2.45 -9.19 1.98
N VAL A 404 1.74 -9.32 3.11
CA VAL A 404 1.75 -10.56 3.92
C VAL A 404 1.12 -11.74 3.16
N PRO A 405 -0.10 -11.64 2.54
CA PRO A 405 -0.60 -12.69 1.65
C PRO A 405 0.33 -12.99 0.47
N PHE A 406 0.97 -11.97 -0.11
CA PHE A 406 1.95 -12.17 -1.19
C PHE A 406 3.15 -13.01 -0.74
N ALA A 407 3.64 -12.81 0.48
CA ALA A 407 4.71 -13.63 1.06
C ALA A 407 4.26 -15.08 1.30
N LEU A 408 2.98 -15.33 1.66
CA LEU A 408 2.43 -16.69 1.70
C LEU A 408 2.50 -17.36 0.33
N PHE A 409 2.13 -16.66 -0.74
CA PHE A 409 2.23 -17.19 -2.11
C PHE A 409 3.67 -17.51 -2.47
N MET A 410 4.64 -16.68 -2.08
CA MET A 410 6.06 -16.96 -2.25
C MET A 410 6.50 -18.22 -1.47
N GLY A 411 5.99 -18.42 -0.25
CA GLY A 411 6.20 -19.63 0.55
C GLY A 411 5.60 -20.90 -0.09
N CYS A 412 4.57 -20.74 -0.93
CA CYS A 412 3.91 -21.80 -1.68
C CYS A 412 4.54 -22.10 -3.04
N VAL A 413 5.60 -21.40 -3.45
CA VAL A 413 6.31 -21.75 -4.71
C VAL A 413 6.77 -23.21 -4.66
N PRO A 414 6.49 -24.03 -5.72
CA PRO A 414 6.88 -25.43 -5.75
C PRO A 414 8.39 -25.62 -5.69
N ASP A 415 8.85 -26.60 -4.93
CA ASP A 415 10.25 -27.01 -4.84
C ASP A 415 10.46 -28.47 -5.28
N ARG A 416 11.69 -28.99 -5.15
CA ARG A 416 11.99 -30.35 -5.58
C ARG A 416 11.23 -31.43 -4.80
N GLN A 417 10.83 -31.13 -3.56
CA GLN A 417 10.13 -32.08 -2.70
C GLN A 417 8.66 -32.25 -3.10
N ASP A 418 8.08 -31.25 -3.79
CA ASP A 418 6.69 -31.29 -4.26
C ASP A 418 6.50 -32.18 -5.51
N VAL A 419 7.58 -32.67 -6.12
CA VAL A 419 7.56 -33.49 -7.36
C VAL A 419 7.85 -34.98 -7.10
N SER A 420 8.55 -35.30 -6.01
CA SER A 420 8.90 -36.68 -5.69
C SER A 420 7.70 -37.36 -5.01
N ASP A 421 7.23 -38.48 -5.61
CA ASP A 421 6.30 -39.42 -4.95
C ASP A 421 6.95 -40.13 -3.74
N GLU A 422 8.22 -39.90 -3.50
CA GLU A 422 8.90 -40.36 -2.30
C GLU A 422 8.31 -39.60 -1.12
N MET A 423 7.79 -40.35 -0.13
CA MET A 423 7.44 -39.81 1.17
C MET A 423 8.53 -38.80 1.60
N PRO A 424 8.12 -37.61 2.15
CA PRO A 424 9.10 -36.61 2.50
C PRO A 424 10.22 -37.26 3.30
N ARG A 425 11.37 -37.41 2.66
CA ARG A 425 12.57 -37.87 3.38
C ARG A 425 12.65 -36.94 4.54
N GLN A 426 12.43 -37.47 5.75
CA GLN A 426 12.70 -36.75 6.98
C GLN A 426 14.11 -36.20 6.80
N THR A 427 14.19 -34.94 6.41
CA THR A 427 15.47 -34.27 6.22
C THR A 427 16.14 -34.41 7.57
N ILE A 428 17.18 -35.22 7.67
CA ILE A 428 17.94 -35.44 8.88
C ILE A 428 18.28 -34.06 9.39
N VAL A 429 17.57 -33.64 10.44
CA VAL A 429 17.84 -32.38 11.12
C VAL A 429 19.18 -32.62 11.80
N ALA A 430 20.24 -32.19 11.14
CA ALA A 430 21.62 -32.46 11.54
C ALA A 430 21.92 -31.98 12.97
N ASN A 431 21.06 -31.12 13.55
CA ASN A 431 21.23 -30.67 14.93
C ASN A 431 19.86 -30.34 15.60
N LYS A 432 19.34 -31.27 16.42
CA LYS A 432 18.11 -31.06 17.20
C LYS A 432 18.21 -29.83 18.12
N LYS A 433 19.39 -29.53 18.66
CA LYS A 433 19.61 -28.36 19.53
C LYS A 433 19.49 -27.05 18.73
N GLY A 434 20.08 -26.97 17.55
CA GLY A 434 19.97 -25.80 16.67
C GLY A 434 18.52 -25.51 16.25
N LEU A 435 17.74 -26.56 15.97
CA LEU A 435 16.33 -26.41 15.63
C LEU A 435 15.50 -25.82 16.80
N ILE A 436 15.77 -26.27 18.03
CA ILE A 436 15.09 -25.74 19.22
C ILE A 436 15.45 -24.26 19.38
N VAL A 437 16.72 -23.92 19.28
CA VAL A 437 17.19 -22.52 19.42
C VAL A 437 16.51 -21.61 18.40
N ILE A 438 16.48 -21.98 17.12
CA ILE A 438 15.85 -21.16 16.07
C ILE A 438 14.35 -20.97 16.32
N ASN A 439 13.62 -22.01 16.75
CA ASN A 439 12.19 -21.87 17.08
C ASN A 439 11.98 -20.98 18.31
N VAL A 440 12.81 -21.08 19.34
CA VAL A 440 12.75 -20.23 20.54
C VAL A 440 13.04 -18.78 20.16
N VAL A 441 14.07 -18.54 19.34
CA VAL A 441 14.40 -17.18 18.87
C VAL A 441 13.25 -16.61 18.02
N ALA A 442 12.70 -17.38 17.08
CA ALA A 442 11.57 -16.93 16.25
C ALA A 442 10.34 -16.63 17.10
N PHE A 443 10.04 -17.47 18.11
CA PHE A 443 8.93 -17.24 19.03
C PHE A 443 9.14 -15.97 19.87
N ALA A 444 10.31 -15.84 20.51
CA ALA A 444 10.65 -14.69 21.34
C ALA A 444 10.64 -13.38 20.54
N MET A 445 11.21 -13.38 19.34
CA MET A 445 11.19 -12.24 18.43
C MET A 445 9.77 -11.88 18.03
N SER A 446 8.92 -12.87 17.67
CA SER A 446 7.52 -12.63 17.37
C SER A 446 6.77 -12.03 18.54
N ALA A 447 6.97 -12.54 19.76
CA ALA A 447 6.34 -12.01 20.96
C ALA A 447 6.77 -10.57 21.28
N LEU A 448 8.06 -10.26 21.15
CA LEU A 448 8.60 -8.91 21.33
C LEU A 448 8.05 -7.93 20.28
N LEU A 449 7.99 -8.33 19.01
CA LEU A 449 7.42 -7.49 17.94
C LEU A 449 5.93 -7.26 18.14
N ILE A 450 5.16 -8.25 18.58
CA ILE A 450 3.74 -8.09 18.94
C ILE A 450 3.60 -7.09 20.09
N GLN A 451 4.39 -7.22 21.14
CA GLN A 451 4.37 -6.31 22.29
C GLN A 451 4.67 -4.87 21.86
N GLN A 452 5.73 -4.66 21.05
CA GLN A 452 6.08 -3.33 20.53
C GLN A 452 4.98 -2.78 19.60
N SER A 453 4.38 -3.61 18.75
CA SER A 453 3.28 -3.21 17.89
C SER A 453 2.05 -2.74 18.67
N ILE A 454 1.71 -3.41 19.77
CA ILE A 454 0.64 -2.99 20.67
C ILE A 454 0.96 -1.62 21.29
N ARG A 455 2.19 -1.42 21.77
CA ARG A 455 2.62 -0.13 22.32
C ARG A 455 2.52 0.98 21.30
N VAL A 456 3.09 0.79 20.10
CA VAL A 456 3.03 1.75 18.99
C VAL A 456 1.59 2.03 18.58
N GLY A 457 0.72 1.01 18.59
CA GLY A 457 -0.70 1.16 18.31
C GLY A 457 -1.42 2.07 19.31
N PHE A 458 -1.19 1.90 20.61
CA PHE A 458 -1.76 2.80 21.62
C PHE A 458 -1.21 4.22 21.52
N THR A 459 0.09 4.40 21.28
CA THR A 459 0.67 5.73 21.05
C THR A 459 0.13 6.38 19.78
N TYR A 460 -0.17 5.60 18.73
CA TYR A 460 -0.82 6.13 17.53
C TYR A 460 -2.26 6.58 17.79
N LEU A 461 -3.03 5.84 18.60
CA LEU A 461 -4.36 6.27 19.03
C LEU A 461 -4.30 7.57 19.82
N GLU A 462 -3.33 7.71 20.71
CA GLU A 462 -3.07 8.97 21.43
C GLU A 462 -2.70 10.09 20.45
N LEU A 463 -1.77 9.86 19.53
CA LEU A 463 -1.37 10.83 18.52
C LEU A 463 -2.57 11.33 17.70
N SER A 464 -3.52 10.45 17.38
CA SER A 464 -4.70 10.81 16.60
C SER A 464 -5.64 11.79 17.30
N MET A 465 -5.50 12.00 18.62
CA MET A 465 -6.30 12.97 19.39
C MET A 465 -5.77 14.41 19.27
N TYR A 466 -4.51 14.57 18.85
CA TYR A 466 -3.86 15.90 18.73
C TYR A 466 -3.95 16.47 17.31
N PHE A 467 -4.73 15.85 16.43
CA PHE A 467 -4.98 16.36 15.10
C PHE A 467 -5.82 17.66 15.19
N ILE A 468 -5.30 18.76 14.62
CA ILE A 468 -6.06 20.01 14.53
C ILE A 468 -6.93 19.96 13.29
N ASP A 469 -8.24 20.06 13.49
CA ASP A 469 -9.12 20.48 12.41
C ASP A 469 -8.89 21.99 12.17
N SER A 470 -8.46 22.35 10.96
CA SER A 470 -7.90 23.66 10.59
C SER A 470 -8.85 24.87 10.69
N THR A 471 -9.99 24.73 11.36
CA THR A 471 -11.08 25.72 11.36
C THR A 471 -11.33 26.43 12.68
N GLY A 472 -10.55 26.18 13.75
CA GLY A 472 -10.81 26.78 15.06
C GLY A 472 -9.60 27.46 15.70
N GLU A 473 -9.85 28.56 16.43
CA GLU A 473 -8.88 29.14 17.37
C GLU A 473 -8.50 28.11 18.43
N VAL A 474 -7.22 27.76 18.51
CA VAL A 474 -6.72 26.85 19.53
C VAL A 474 -6.51 27.61 20.83
N SER A 475 -7.21 27.21 21.89
CA SER A 475 -6.98 27.83 23.21
C SER A 475 -5.53 27.62 23.67
N GLN A 476 -4.98 28.56 24.43
CA GLN A 476 -3.61 28.47 24.94
C GLN A 476 -3.35 27.17 25.72
N LEU A 477 -4.32 26.72 26.50
CA LEU A 477 -4.22 25.47 27.25
C LEU A 477 -4.13 24.26 26.31
N LYS A 478 -4.94 24.23 25.26
CA LYS A 478 -4.90 23.18 24.24
C LYS A 478 -3.57 23.20 23.50
N TYR A 479 -3.09 24.36 23.08
CA TYR A 479 -1.78 24.53 22.44
C TYR A 479 -0.65 23.93 23.32
N MET A 480 -0.58 24.32 24.59
CA MET A 480 0.46 23.82 25.51
C MET A 480 0.36 22.31 25.72
N ASN A 481 -0.83 21.78 25.90
CA ASN A 481 -1.04 20.34 26.10
C ASN A 481 -0.65 19.54 24.85
N ASP A 482 -1.12 19.94 23.70
CA ASP A 482 -0.95 19.19 22.46
C ASP A 482 0.51 19.24 21.99
N THR A 483 1.16 20.42 22.02
CA THR A 483 2.58 20.54 21.65
C THR A 483 3.48 19.73 22.58
N PHE A 484 3.24 19.79 23.91
CA PHE A 484 3.99 18.99 24.88
C PHE A 484 3.89 17.46 24.57
N ASN A 485 2.67 16.98 24.32
CA ASN A 485 2.48 15.54 24.03
C ASN A 485 3.04 15.14 22.67
N LEU A 486 2.90 15.97 21.63
CA LEU A 486 3.49 15.73 20.32
C LEU A 486 5.02 15.70 20.36
N GLU A 487 5.67 16.62 21.11
CA GLU A 487 7.11 16.60 21.33
C GLU A 487 7.54 15.33 22.06
N ARG A 488 6.81 14.93 23.10
CA ARG A 488 7.05 13.68 23.84
C ARG A 488 6.96 12.47 22.89
N ILE A 489 5.89 12.36 22.10
CA ILE A 489 5.72 11.27 21.13
C ILE A 489 6.86 11.28 20.11
N ALA A 490 7.22 12.44 19.58
CA ALA A 490 8.30 12.58 18.60
C ALA A 490 9.67 12.13 19.16
N LYS A 491 9.89 12.32 20.47
CA LYS A 491 11.13 11.93 21.17
C LYS A 491 11.12 10.45 21.55
N ASP A 492 10.04 9.98 22.17
CA ASP A 492 9.99 8.68 22.84
C ASP A 492 9.59 7.53 21.90
N GLU A 493 8.90 7.84 20.77
CA GLU A 493 8.44 6.85 19.80
C GLU A 493 8.97 7.13 18.37
N PRO A 494 10.21 6.68 18.07
CA PRO A 494 10.84 6.93 16.78
C PRO A 494 9.99 6.50 15.56
N MET A 495 9.17 5.45 15.72
CA MET A 495 8.29 4.93 14.66
C MET A 495 7.15 5.91 14.32
N LEU A 496 6.80 6.84 15.20
CA LEU A 496 5.75 7.83 15.00
C LEU A 496 6.29 9.27 14.91
N ARG A 497 7.60 9.47 15.04
CA ARG A 497 8.24 10.80 15.04
C ARG A 497 7.82 11.67 13.87
N TYR A 498 7.83 11.12 12.67
CA TYR A 498 7.50 11.88 11.46
C TYR A 498 6.03 12.33 11.41
N TYR A 499 5.11 11.55 11.99
CA TYR A 499 3.72 11.96 12.12
C TYR A 499 3.55 13.04 13.20
N ALA A 500 4.14 12.86 14.36
CA ALA A 500 4.09 13.83 15.44
C ALA A 500 4.70 15.18 15.02
N GLN A 501 5.82 15.18 14.28
CA GLN A 501 6.42 16.41 13.76
C GLN A 501 5.57 17.07 12.66
N GLN A 502 4.88 16.29 11.82
CA GLN A 502 3.92 16.87 10.85
C GLN A 502 2.75 17.58 11.56
N GLU A 503 2.25 17.00 12.66
CA GLU A 503 1.19 17.67 13.44
C GLU A 503 1.74 18.91 14.16
N LEU A 504 2.94 18.87 14.72
CA LEU A 504 3.59 20.04 15.32
C LEU A 504 3.71 21.23 14.35
N VAL A 505 3.93 20.99 13.07
CA VAL A 505 3.96 22.05 12.04
C VAL A 505 2.66 22.86 12.04
N SER A 506 1.51 22.25 12.34
CA SER A 506 0.22 22.94 12.37
C SER A 506 0.15 23.99 13.48
N TYR A 507 0.88 23.76 14.57
CA TYR A 507 0.96 24.65 15.73
C TYR A 507 1.97 25.81 15.58
N ILE A 508 2.73 25.89 14.50
CA ILE A 508 3.68 26.97 14.26
C ILE A 508 2.92 28.16 13.62
N ASP A 509 2.81 29.28 14.33
CA ASP A 509 2.40 30.56 13.74
C ASP A 509 3.63 31.30 13.23
N VAL A 510 3.73 31.43 11.92
CA VAL A 510 4.86 32.08 11.26
C VAL A 510 4.94 33.61 11.52
N ASN A 511 3.84 34.22 12.00
CA ASN A 511 3.76 35.65 12.27
C ASN A 511 4.23 36.01 13.70
N GLU A 512 4.33 35.04 14.60
CA GLU A 512 4.87 35.28 15.94
C GLU A 512 6.35 35.63 15.89
N LYS A 513 6.76 36.64 16.66
CA LYS A 513 8.16 37.09 16.71
C LYS A 513 9.06 36.04 17.36
N GLU A 514 8.59 35.46 18.44
CA GLU A 514 9.32 34.39 19.16
C GLU A 514 8.71 33.05 18.77
N GLN A 515 9.54 32.19 18.20
CA GLN A 515 9.12 30.85 17.84
C GLN A 515 9.49 29.85 18.95
N PRO A 516 8.70 28.78 19.13
CA PRO A 516 9.08 27.70 20.03
C PRO A 516 10.48 27.13 19.66
N GLN A 517 11.25 26.71 20.67
CA GLN A 517 12.60 26.20 20.44
C GLN A 517 12.66 25.00 19.50
N TRP A 518 11.59 24.21 19.43
CA TRP A 518 11.50 23.04 18.56
C TRP A 518 11.11 23.38 17.10
N ALA A 519 10.60 24.59 16.82
CA ALA A 519 9.96 24.91 15.53
C ALA A 519 10.91 24.77 14.33
N ASP A 520 12.13 25.28 14.45
CA ASP A 520 13.12 25.25 13.36
C ASP A 520 13.55 23.81 13.01
N GLU A 521 13.78 22.97 14.02
CA GLU A 521 14.12 21.56 13.82
C GLU A 521 12.95 20.80 13.20
N VAL A 522 11.75 21.01 13.72
CA VAL A 522 10.53 20.36 13.24
C VAL A 522 10.27 20.72 11.76
N LEU A 523 10.35 22.00 11.39
CA LEU A 523 10.16 22.42 10.00
C LEU A 523 11.20 21.83 9.06
N LYS A 524 12.48 21.85 9.45
CA LYS A 524 13.57 21.26 8.69
C LYS A 524 13.39 19.75 8.48
N ASN A 525 12.90 19.04 9.47
CA ASN A 525 12.65 17.60 9.39
C ASN A 525 11.37 17.30 8.59
N ALA A 526 10.25 17.94 8.94
CA ALA A 526 8.94 17.66 8.37
C ALA A 526 8.90 17.83 6.84
N ILE A 527 9.61 18.82 6.30
CA ILE A 527 9.68 19.06 4.87
C ILE A 527 10.29 17.89 4.09
N THR A 528 11.21 17.14 4.70
CA THR A 528 11.86 15.99 4.04
C THR A 528 10.93 14.81 3.82
N TYR A 529 9.80 14.76 4.56
CA TYR A 529 8.82 13.69 4.43
C TYR A 529 7.60 14.13 3.60
N ARG A 530 6.95 15.21 4.00
CA ARG A 530 5.78 15.79 3.29
C ARG A 530 5.94 17.30 3.17
N PRO A 531 6.46 17.82 2.06
CA PRO A 531 6.60 19.26 1.86
C PRO A 531 5.26 19.99 1.83
N TYR A 532 4.17 19.32 1.45
CA TYR A 532 2.83 19.91 1.52
C TYR A 532 2.48 20.33 2.96
N GLY A 533 2.01 21.54 3.15
CA GLY A 533 1.65 22.10 4.47
C GLY A 533 2.83 22.64 5.28
N SER A 534 4.06 22.16 5.06
CA SER A 534 5.25 22.63 5.79
C SER A 534 6.16 23.56 4.97
N ALA A 535 6.12 23.46 3.66
CA ALA A 535 7.08 24.13 2.77
C ALA A 535 7.04 25.66 2.88
N HIS A 536 5.86 26.28 2.95
CA HIS A 536 5.73 27.73 3.11
C HIS A 536 6.26 28.21 4.47
N LYS A 537 5.94 27.47 5.55
CA LYS A 537 6.43 27.79 6.90
C LYS A 537 7.96 27.66 6.95
N TYR A 538 8.52 26.68 6.28
CA TYR A 538 9.96 26.50 6.12
C TYR A 538 10.60 27.65 5.34
N ALA A 539 9.99 28.12 4.26
CA ALA A 539 10.48 29.29 3.51
C ALA A 539 10.47 30.57 4.37
N PHE A 540 9.42 30.79 5.16
CA PHE A 540 9.37 31.93 6.09
C PHE A 540 10.45 31.82 7.19
N MET A 541 10.71 30.63 7.70
CA MET A 541 11.82 30.39 8.62
C MET A 541 13.18 30.79 7.98
N LEU A 542 13.44 30.34 6.75
CA LEU A 542 14.66 30.70 6.01
C LEU A 542 14.79 32.23 5.85
N TYR A 543 13.70 32.91 5.51
CA TYR A 543 13.67 34.39 5.38
C TYR A 543 14.03 35.08 6.69
N ARG A 544 13.47 34.62 7.82
CA ARG A 544 13.78 35.15 9.16
C ARG A 544 15.23 34.92 9.58
N GLN A 545 15.85 33.81 9.11
CA GLN A 545 17.27 33.54 9.32
C GLN A 545 18.21 34.35 8.38
N GLY A 546 17.67 35.26 7.57
CA GLY A 546 18.44 36.07 6.62
C GLY A 546 18.78 35.33 5.32
N LYS A 547 18.32 34.09 5.12
CA LYS A 547 18.54 33.30 3.91
C LYS A 547 17.50 33.64 2.83
N THR A 548 17.45 34.91 2.47
CA THR A 548 16.40 35.47 1.60
C THR A 548 16.31 34.78 0.24
N GLN A 549 17.44 34.46 -0.40
CA GLN A 549 17.42 33.83 -1.72
C GLN A 549 16.92 32.40 -1.64
N GLU A 550 17.34 31.59 -0.66
CA GLU A 550 16.84 30.26 -0.45
C GLU A 550 15.32 30.27 -0.18
N ALA A 551 14.84 31.23 0.61
CA ALA A 551 13.41 31.41 0.87
C ALA A 551 12.62 31.71 -0.41
N ARG A 552 13.15 32.58 -1.28
CA ARG A 552 12.54 32.91 -2.59
C ARG A 552 12.48 31.69 -3.49
N ASP A 553 13.56 30.95 -3.62
CA ASP A 553 13.64 29.76 -4.46
C ASP A 553 12.63 28.69 -3.98
N PHE A 554 12.51 28.53 -2.66
CA PHE A 554 11.54 27.64 -2.04
C PHE A 554 10.10 28.06 -2.32
N MET A 555 9.79 29.35 -2.16
CA MET A 555 8.45 29.89 -2.45
C MET A 555 8.10 29.76 -3.93
N GLN A 556 9.05 29.97 -4.85
CA GLN A 556 8.83 29.75 -6.28
C GLN A 556 8.47 28.29 -6.60
N ALA A 557 9.12 27.33 -5.94
CA ALA A 557 8.75 25.92 -6.07
C ALA A 557 7.31 25.66 -5.56
N ILE A 558 6.93 26.26 -4.43
CA ILE A 558 5.56 26.16 -3.86
C ILE A 558 4.54 26.72 -4.84
N TYR A 559 4.74 27.90 -5.38
CA TYR A 559 3.83 28.55 -6.32
C TYR A 559 3.59 27.70 -7.58
N ARG A 560 4.62 27.04 -8.07
CA ARG A 560 4.53 26.17 -9.26
C ARG A 560 3.84 24.84 -8.99
N TYR A 561 4.06 24.25 -7.81
CA TYR A 561 3.43 22.99 -7.42
C TYR A 561 1.99 23.15 -6.95
N TYR A 562 1.68 24.29 -6.27
CA TYR A 562 0.41 24.51 -5.60
C TYR A 562 -0.25 25.84 -6.01
N PRO A 563 -0.39 26.14 -7.31
CA PRO A 563 -0.95 27.41 -7.75
C PRO A 563 -2.40 27.61 -7.31
N VAL A 564 -3.14 26.53 -7.06
CA VAL A 564 -4.51 26.56 -6.55
C VAL A 564 -4.63 27.25 -5.18
N PHE A 565 -3.55 27.34 -4.41
CA PHE A 565 -3.54 27.98 -3.09
C PHE A 565 -3.12 29.45 -3.11
N PHE A 566 -2.94 30.06 -4.29
CA PHE A 566 -2.64 31.50 -4.35
C PHE A 566 -3.60 32.36 -3.53
N PRO A 567 -4.93 32.16 -3.54
CA PRO A 567 -5.83 32.96 -2.73
C PRO A 567 -5.55 32.87 -1.23
N THR A 568 -5.03 31.73 -0.76
CA THR A 568 -4.79 31.45 0.66
C THR A 568 -3.43 31.92 1.15
N TYR A 569 -2.48 32.26 0.26
CA TYR A 569 -1.12 32.67 0.65
C TYR A 569 -1.02 34.14 1.06
N ALA A 570 -1.84 35.02 0.49
CA ALA A 570 -1.75 36.45 0.72
C ALA A 570 -1.73 36.86 2.19
N PRO A 571 -2.60 36.32 3.09
CA PRO A 571 -2.61 36.72 4.50
C PRO A 571 -1.28 36.41 5.22
N TRP A 572 -0.51 35.44 4.74
CA TRP A 572 0.74 35.01 5.40
C TRP A 572 1.89 35.99 5.21
N PHE A 573 1.85 36.86 4.20
CA PHE A 573 2.95 37.79 3.89
C PHE A 573 2.93 39.10 4.69
N LYS A 574 1.89 39.37 5.49
CA LYS A 574 1.77 40.60 6.25
C LYS A 574 2.19 40.40 7.71
N PRO A 575 2.82 41.40 8.32
CA PRO A 575 3.70 42.43 7.79
C PRO A 575 5.17 41.98 7.69
N ASN A 576 5.48 40.75 8.09
CA ASN A 576 6.85 40.31 8.42
C ASN A 576 7.65 39.83 7.22
N TYR A 577 7.01 39.61 6.05
CA TYR A 577 7.61 38.96 4.88
C TYR A 577 7.45 39.78 3.60
N SER A 578 7.48 41.12 3.74
CA SER A 578 7.27 42.05 2.61
C SER A 578 8.20 41.80 1.42
N GLY A 579 9.46 41.39 1.68
CA GLY A 579 10.43 41.07 0.62
C GLY A 579 10.09 39.83 -0.20
N LEU A 580 9.15 38.98 0.24
CA LEU A 580 8.64 37.84 -0.52
C LEU A 580 7.29 38.16 -1.19
N TYR A 581 6.62 39.24 -0.78
CA TYR A 581 5.28 39.58 -1.25
C TYR A 581 5.27 40.04 -2.71
N ASP A 582 6.24 40.81 -3.14
CA ASP A 582 6.35 41.28 -4.53
C ASP A 582 6.53 40.09 -5.49
N ASP A 583 7.36 39.12 -5.13
CA ASP A 583 7.56 37.90 -5.89
C ASP A 583 6.29 37.04 -5.94
N TYR A 584 5.54 37.00 -4.83
CA TYR A 584 4.26 36.33 -4.75
C TYR A 584 3.25 36.94 -5.72
N ILE A 585 3.01 38.27 -5.64
CA ILE A 585 2.06 38.97 -6.50
C ILE A 585 2.39 38.79 -7.98
N LYS A 586 3.66 38.99 -8.36
CA LYS A 586 4.13 38.79 -9.73
C LYS A 586 3.83 37.38 -10.24
N THR A 587 4.11 36.36 -9.43
CA THR A 587 3.95 34.95 -9.82
C THR A 587 2.48 34.56 -9.88
N CYS A 588 1.65 35.08 -8.96
CA CYS A 588 0.22 34.89 -8.96
C CYS A 588 -0.43 35.45 -10.23
N HIS A 589 -0.15 36.70 -10.60
CA HIS A 589 -0.63 37.28 -11.85
C HIS A 589 -0.20 36.48 -13.08
N ALA A 590 1.06 36.02 -13.12
CA ALA A 590 1.53 35.18 -14.21
C ALA A 590 0.76 33.86 -14.34
N TYR A 591 0.41 33.24 -13.20
CA TYR A 591 -0.43 32.04 -13.18
C TYR A 591 -1.82 32.30 -13.73
N TYR A 592 -2.55 33.30 -13.19
CA TYR A 592 -3.92 33.58 -13.61
C TYR A 592 -3.99 34.01 -15.08
N THR A 593 -2.99 34.72 -15.58
CA THR A 593 -2.85 35.04 -17.01
C THR A 593 -2.71 33.75 -17.84
N SER A 594 -1.89 32.80 -17.36
CA SER A 594 -1.68 31.52 -18.07
C SER A 594 -2.92 30.66 -18.19
N VAL A 595 -3.79 30.70 -17.17
CA VAL A 595 -5.06 29.95 -17.14
C VAL A 595 -6.27 30.75 -17.64
N LYS A 596 -6.05 31.99 -18.10
CA LYS A 596 -7.08 32.91 -18.62
C LYS A 596 -8.23 33.16 -17.61
N ARG A 597 -7.88 33.38 -16.34
CA ARG A 597 -8.82 33.67 -15.24
C ARG A 597 -8.52 35.05 -14.64
N VAL A 598 -9.49 35.60 -13.92
CA VAL A 598 -9.30 36.83 -13.13
C VAL A 598 -8.36 36.53 -11.98
N PRO A 599 -7.35 37.39 -11.73
CA PRO A 599 -6.40 37.18 -10.63
C PRO A 599 -7.09 37.20 -9.26
N GLU A 600 -6.87 36.15 -8.48
CA GLU A 600 -7.29 36.03 -7.08
C GLU A 600 -6.03 36.01 -6.20
N CYS A 601 -5.30 37.13 -6.17
CA CYS A 601 -4.02 37.24 -5.48
C CYS A 601 -4.14 37.86 -4.09
N GLY A 602 -5.38 38.14 -3.61
CA GLY A 602 -5.62 38.70 -2.28
C GLY A 602 -5.22 40.17 -2.14
N GLU A 603 -5.03 40.91 -3.24
CA GLU A 603 -4.73 42.34 -3.23
C GLU A 603 -5.83 43.14 -2.53
N ASN A 604 -7.07 42.69 -2.64
CA ASN A 604 -8.24 43.33 -2.00
C ASN A 604 -8.55 42.75 -0.60
N ALA A 605 -7.88 41.74 -0.13
CA ALA A 605 -8.09 41.18 1.21
C ALA A 605 -7.60 42.08 2.37
N ALA A 606 -7.09 43.28 2.01
CA ALA A 606 -6.64 44.26 2.98
C ALA A 606 -7.83 44.96 3.74
N SER A 607 -9.07 44.74 3.32
CA SER A 607 -10.24 45.47 3.82
C SER A 607 -11.34 44.59 4.44
N GLU A 608 -11.27 43.27 4.38
CA GLU A 608 -12.24 42.43 5.10
C GLU A 608 -11.53 41.60 6.18
N PRO A 609 -11.97 41.68 7.44
CA PRO A 609 -11.55 40.74 8.46
C PRO A 609 -12.07 39.36 8.08
N ALA A 610 -11.23 38.34 8.23
CA ALA A 610 -11.60 36.95 8.02
C ALA A 610 -12.93 36.67 8.74
N LYS A 611 -13.99 36.38 7.98
CA LYS A 611 -15.23 35.88 8.58
C LYS A 611 -14.95 34.48 9.16
N PRO A 612 -15.52 34.22 10.35
CA PRO A 612 -15.23 33.04 11.16
C PRO A 612 -15.54 31.71 10.50
#